data_ce97dd236a9393eba110c7f6d1d1ca8d
#
_entry.id   ce97dd236a9393eba110c7f6d1d1ca8d
#
_cell.length_a   1.000
_cell.length_b   1.000
_cell.length_c   1.000
_cell.angle_alpha   90.00
_cell.angle_beta   90.00
_cell.angle_gamma   90.00
#
_symmetry.space_group_name_H-M   'P 1'
#
loop_
_entity.id
_entity.type
_entity.pdbx_description
1 polymer ?
#
loop_
_entity_poly.entity_id
_entity_poly.type
_entity_poly.pdbx_seq_one_letter_code
_entity_poly.pdbx_strand_id
1 'polypeptide(L)'
;PRISGEDESHWARVVSFMAGKERGAFFLPEVDDEVLVVFEHGDINMPYVIGSLWNGVDKPPETNSDGKNNIRVIKSRSGHIIRLNDEDGKEKIEIIDKSEKNSIIFDTAKNTITVTTDKDIALLASQGTIKLNAQKIEIKSSAETKIEAGAGIDVKASATMNIKGATVNIN
;
A
#
# COMPACT_ATOMS: atom_id res chain seq x y z
N PRO A 1 -6.74 23.59 -18.49
CA PRO A 1 -5.33 23.99 -18.37
C PRO A 1 -5.14 25.43 -18.84
N ARG A 2 -4.24 26.19 -18.20
CA ARG A 2 -3.86 27.52 -18.66
C ARG A 2 -2.75 27.35 -19.70
N ILE A 3 -2.89 28.02 -20.84
CA ILE A 3 -1.90 28.00 -21.92
C ILE A 3 -0.98 29.23 -21.79
N SER A 4 -1.52 30.35 -21.31
CA SER A 4 -0.78 31.56 -20.93
C SER A 4 -1.59 32.33 -19.89
N GLY A 5 -0.99 33.18 -19.10
CA GLY A 5 -1.52 33.96 -17.96
C GLY A 5 -3.04 34.00 -17.71
N GLU A 6 -3.82 34.49 -18.66
CA GLU A 6 -5.28 34.61 -18.56
C GLU A 6 -6.05 33.68 -19.52
N ASP A 7 -5.34 33.01 -20.47
CA ASP A 7 -5.98 32.18 -21.48
C ASP A 7 -6.28 30.77 -20.92
N GLU A 8 -7.51 30.32 -21.04
CA GLU A 8 -7.93 28.97 -20.69
C GLU A 8 -8.05 28.11 -21.96
N SER A 9 -7.64 26.85 -21.88
CA SER A 9 -7.85 25.88 -22.95
C SER A 9 -9.28 25.37 -22.95
N HIS A 10 -9.73 24.75 -24.05
CA HIS A 10 -10.87 23.87 -24.04
C HIS A 10 -10.67 22.70 -23.06
N TRP A 11 -11.76 22.02 -22.67
CA TRP A 11 -11.71 20.84 -21.84
C TRP A 11 -10.76 19.78 -22.44
N ALA A 12 -9.73 19.44 -21.71
CA ALA A 12 -8.74 18.43 -22.12
C ALA A 12 -9.16 17.03 -21.61
N ARG A 13 -9.04 16.03 -22.46
CA ARG A 13 -9.17 14.64 -22.05
C ARG A 13 -7.86 14.18 -21.42
N VAL A 14 -7.92 13.50 -20.27
CA VAL A 14 -6.72 12.96 -19.60
C VAL A 14 -6.53 11.51 -20.00
N VAL A 15 -5.37 11.18 -20.51
CA VAL A 15 -4.99 9.81 -20.86
C VAL A 15 -4.69 9.01 -19.61
N SER A 16 -5.20 7.79 -19.55
CA SER A 16 -4.85 6.81 -18.52
C SER A 16 -4.34 5.54 -19.19
N PHE A 17 -3.44 4.82 -18.54
CA PHE A 17 -2.94 3.53 -19.06
C PHE A 17 -4.01 2.42 -19.05
N MET A 18 -5.12 2.60 -18.35
CA MET A 18 -6.29 1.73 -18.41
C MET A 18 -7.56 2.53 -18.13
N ALA A 19 -8.51 2.51 -19.08
CA ALA A 19 -9.82 3.14 -18.95
C ALA A 19 -10.92 2.26 -19.58
N GLY A 20 -12.09 2.21 -18.96
CA GLY A 20 -13.25 1.47 -19.45
C GLY A 20 -14.48 1.74 -18.59
N LYS A 21 -15.63 1.11 -18.94
CA LYS A 21 -16.85 1.28 -18.17
C LYS A 21 -16.65 0.81 -16.72
N GLU A 22 -16.79 1.72 -15.77
CA GLU A 22 -16.67 1.49 -14.32
C GLU A 22 -15.34 0.82 -13.88
N ARG A 23 -14.27 0.96 -14.69
CA ARG A 23 -12.95 0.39 -14.42
C ARG A 23 -11.84 1.23 -15.03
N GLY A 24 -10.67 1.19 -14.43
CA GLY A 24 -9.49 1.89 -14.94
C GLY A 24 -8.51 2.29 -13.84
N ALA A 25 -7.42 2.93 -14.24
CA ALA A 25 -6.48 3.59 -13.35
C ALA A 25 -6.87 5.07 -13.24
N PHE A 26 -7.17 5.52 -12.05
CA PHE A 26 -7.65 6.86 -11.79
C PHE A 26 -6.57 7.66 -11.06
N PHE A 27 -5.68 8.28 -11.85
CA PHE A 27 -4.65 9.19 -11.41
C PHE A 27 -4.79 10.48 -12.21
N LEU A 28 -5.37 11.50 -11.62
CA LEU A 28 -5.53 12.81 -12.24
C LEU A 28 -4.40 13.73 -11.80
N PRO A 29 -3.91 14.62 -12.67
CA PRO A 29 -3.04 15.70 -12.26
C PRO A 29 -3.77 16.62 -11.26
N GLU A 30 -3.03 17.17 -10.32
CA GLU A 30 -3.53 18.19 -9.40
C GLU A 30 -3.47 19.57 -10.07
N VAL A 31 -4.15 20.55 -9.49
CA VAL A 31 -4.02 21.94 -9.92
C VAL A 31 -2.58 22.38 -9.70
N ASP A 32 -2.01 23.10 -10.66
CA ASP A 32 -0.64 23.57 -10.74
C ASP A 32 0.41 22.50 -11.11
N ASP A 33 0.03 21.23 -11.30
CA ASP A 33 0.95 20.24 -11.88
C ASP A 33 1.31 20.59 -13.33
N GLU A 34 2.57 20.42 -13.69
CA GLU A 34 3.03 20.51 -15.06
C GLU A 34 2.62 19.27 -15.86
N VAL A 35 1.95 19.47 -17.01
CA VAL A 35 1.43 18.39 -17.84
C VAL A 35 1.86 18.52 -19.29
N LEU A 36 2.10 17.40 -19.96
CA LEU A 36 2.33 17.35 -21.39
C LEU A 36 1.00 17.24 -22.14
N VAL A 37 0.75 18.19 -23.04
CA VAL A 37 -0.48 18.26 -23.83
C VAL A 37 -0.17 18.04 -25.29
N VAL A 38 -0.96 17.25 -25.97
CA VAL A 38 -0.98 17.09 -27.43
C VAL A 38 -2.34 17.53 -27.97
N PHE A 39 -2.38 17.88 -29.26
CA PHE A 39 -3.58 18.38 -29.92
C PHE A 39 -3.95 17.47 -31.08
N GLU A 40 -5.21 17.01 -31.14
CA GLU A 40 -5.71 16.14 -32.21
C GLU A 40 -5.58 16.87 -33.55
N HIS A 41 -4.88 16.28 -34.51
CA HIS A 41 -4.56 16.87 -35.81
C HIS A 41 -4.02 18.32 -35.77
N GLY A 42 -3.44 18.74 -34.64
CA GLY A 42 -2.95 20.11 -34.42
C GLY A 42 -4.03 21.13 -34.07
N ASP A 43 -5.26 20.71 -33.84
CA ASP A 43 -6.35 21.60 -33.42
C ASP A 43 -6.27 21.92 -31.94
N ILE A 44 -5.97 23.18 -31.60
CA ILE A 44 -5.86 23.67 -30.21
C ILE A 44 -7.14 23.53 -29.39
N ASN A 45 -8.27 23.32 -30.04
CA ASN A 45 -9.56 23.10 -29.36
C ASN A 45 -9.77 21.65 -28.97
N MET A 46 -8.90 20.73 -29.34
CA MET A 46 -8.94 19.31 -29.05
C MET A 46 -7.69 18.82 -28.28
N PRO A 47 -7.46 19.32 -27.05
CA PRO A 47 -6.31 18.98 -26.25
C PRO A 47 -6.46 17.61 -25.55
N TYR A 48 -5.34 16.89 -25.42
CA TYR A 48 -5.20 15.69 -24.60
C TYR A 48 -4.03 15.85 -23.66
N VAL A 49 -4.24 15.69 -22.36
CA VAL A 49 -3.17 15.54 -21.37
C VAL A 49 -2.66 14.09 -21.43
N ILE A 50 -1.43 13.90 -21.84
CA ILE A 50 -0.83 12.58 -22.02
C ILE A 50 0.10 12.15 -20.87
N GLY A 51 0.41 13.04 -19.93
CA GLY A 51 1.19 12.76 -18.74
C GLY A 51 1.50 14.00 -17.94
N SER A 52 2.03 13.77 -16.72
CA SER A 52 2.57 14.82 -15.85
C SER A 52 4.10 14.82 -15.93
N LEU A 53 4.71 15.97 -15.68
CA LEU A 53 6.15 16.18 -15.75
C LEU A 53 6.67 16.63 -14.40
N TRP A 54 7.79 16.06 -13.97
CA TRP A 54 8.59 16.65 -12.91
C TRP A 54 9.45 17.77 -13.47
N ASN A 55 9.70 18.79 -12.67
CA ASN A 55 10.41 19.99 -13.09
C ASN A 55 11.43 20.46 -12.03
N GLY A 56 11.91 21.68 -12.13
CA GLY A 56 12.87 22.26 -11.18
C GLY A 56 12.30 22.49 -9.77
N VAL A 57 10.97 22.62 -9.65
CA VAL A 57 10.22 22.84 -8.38
C VAL A 57 9.67 21.50 -7.89
N ASP A 58 8.89 20.80 -8.72
CA ASP A 58 8.25 19.54 -8.40
C ASP A 58 9.20 18.38 -8.71
N LYS A 59 9.75 17.80 -7.65
CA LYS A 59 10.75 16.74 -7.78
C LYS A 59 10.11 15.35 -7.67
N PRO A 60 10.67 14.34 -8.35
CA PRO A 60 10.20 12.97 -8.21
C PRO A 60 10.33 12.47 -6.77
N PRO A 61 9.46 11.52 -6.35
CA PRO A 61 9.50 10.95 -5.00
C PRO A 61 10.75 10.11 -4.71
N GLU A 62 11.48 9.71 -5.75
CA GLU A 62 12.75 8.99 -5.68
C GLU A 62 13.72 9.51 -6.75
N THR A 63 15.02 9.32 -6.50
CA THR A 63 16.07 9.65 -7.46
C THR A 63 16.81 8.39 -7.88
N ASN A 64 17.21 8.31 -9.14
CA ASN A 64 18.06 7.24 -9.66
C ASN A 64 19.52 7.69 -9.70
N SER A 65 20.03 8.24 -8.58
CA SER A 65 21.37 8.85 -8.52
C SER A 65 22.51 7.86 -8.72
N ASP A 66 22.29 6.57 -8.39
CA ASP A 66 23.25 5.49 -8.61
C ASP A 66 23.14 4.84 -9.99
N GLY A 67 22.18 5.24 -10.81
CA GLY A 67 21.94 4.73 -12.16
C GLY A 67 21.39 3.31 -12.26
N LYS A 68 21.09 2.65 -11.12
CA LYS A 68 20.67 1.24 -11.08
C LYS A 68 19.18 1.02 -11.29
N ASN A 69 18.36 2.07 -11.10
CA ASN A 69 16.90 2.03 -11.27
C ASN A 69 16.21 0.91 -10.46
N ASN A 70 16.65 0.72 -9.23
CA ASN A 70 16.15 -0.36 -8.37
C ASN A 70 14.79 -0.03 -7.73
N ILE A 71 14.39 1.25 -7.65
CA ILE A 71 13.18 1.67 -6.96
C ILE A 71 12.08 2.03 -7.94
N ARG A 72 10.88 1.47 -7.70
CA ARG A 72 9.62 1.90 -8.32
C ARG A 72 8.67 2.28 -7.21
N VAL A 73 8.07 3.49 -7.30
CA VAL A 73 7.25 4.02 -6.22
C VAL A 73 6.02 4.75 -6.74
N ILE A 74 4.90 4.52 -6.08
CA ILE A 74 3.71 5.36 -6.15
C ILE A 74 3.59 6.04 -4.80
N LYS A 75 3.63 7.37 -4.77
CA LYS A 75 3.49 8.18 -3.56
C LYS A 75 2.32 9.13 -3.72
N SER A 76 1.37 9.06 -2.79
CA SER A 76 0.22 9.97 -2.79
C SER A 76 0.62 11.35 -2.24
N ARG A 77 -0.18 12.36 -2.53
CA ARG A 77 -0.01 13.73 -2.02
C ARG A 77 0.11 13.80 -0.49
N SER A 78 -0.61 12.95 0.24
CA SER A 78 -0.55 12.89 1.70
C SER A 78 0.64 12.09 2.25
N GLY A 79 1.39 11.36 1.40
CA GLY A 79 2.58 10.61 1.79
C GLY A 79 2.39 9.10 1.94
N HIS A 80 1.25 8.51 1.53
CA HIS A 80 1.12 7.04 1.44
C HIS A 80 2.00 6.51 0.30
N ILE A 81 2.62 5.34 0.51
CA ILE A 81 3.62 4.78 -0.40
C ILE A 81 3.26 3.34 -0.77
N ILE A 82 3.38 3.02 -2.05
CA ILE A 82 3.55 1.65 -2.57
C ILE A 82 4.89 1.63 -3.26
N ARG A 83 5.84 0.80 -2.78
CA ARG A 83 7.22 0.74 -3.28
C ARG A 83 7.60 -0.68 -3.63
N LEU A 84 8.33 -0.83 -4.73
CA LEU A 84 9.07 -2.03 -5.08
C LEU A 84 10.55 -1.69 -5.08
N ASN A 85 11.35 -2.48 -4.37
CA ASN A 85 12.80 -2.40 -4.37
C ASN A 85 13.34 -3.68 -5.01
N ASP A 86 14.08 -3.53 -6.11
CA ASP A 86 14.68 -4.62 -6.88
C ASP A 86 16.21 -4.72 -6.64
N GLU A 87 16.74 -4.06 -5.60
CA GLU A 87 18.17 -4.18 -5.26
C GLU A 87 18.49 -5.60 -4.81
N ASP A 88 19.45 -6.22 -5.50
CA ASP A 88 19.88 -7.60 -5.23
C ASP A 88 20.23 -7.82 -3.76
N GLY A 89 19.63 -8.84 -3.12
CA GLY A 89 19.73 -9.13 -1.71
C GLY A 89 18.97 -8.19 -0.76
N LYS A 90 18.18 -7.24 -1.29
CA LYS A 90 17.32 -6.31 -0.51
C LYS A 90 15.93 -6.14 -1.11
N GLU A 91 15.51 -7.07 -1.95
CA GLU A 91 14.24 -7.00 -2.68
C GLU A 91 13.06 -6.96 -1.70
N LYS A 92 12.16 -6.01 -1.94
CA LYS A 92 10.97 -5.79 -1.10
C LYS A 92 9.79 -5.25 -1.89
N ILE A 93 8.60 -5.60 -1.41
CA ILE A 93 7.36 -4.89 -1.74
C ILE A 93 6.86 -4.25 -0.45
N GLU A 94 6.58 -2.95 -0.47
CA GLU A 94 6.20 -2.18 0.71
C GLU A 94 4.91 -1.40 0.45
N ILE A 95 3.96 -1.50 1.37
CA ILE A 95 2.78 -0.63 1.45
C ILE A 95 2.86 0.07 2.79
N ILE A 96 3.02 1.40 2.78
CA ILE A 96 3.29 2.20 3.99
C ILE A 96 2.31 3.37 4.03
N ASP A 97 1.70 3.61 5.17
CA ASP A 97 0.86 4.78 5.36
C ASP A 97 1.68 6.07 5.61
N LYS A 98 1.04 7.21 5.49
CA LYS A 98 1.69 8.53 5.67
C LYS A 98 2.35 8.74 7.04
N SER A 99 1.96 7.99 8.05
CA SER A 99 2.52 8.08 9.41
C SER A 99 3.78 7.22 9.58
N GLU A 100 4.07 6.35 8.60
CA GLU A 100 5.12 5.32 8.62
C GLU A 100 4.97 4.29 9.77
N LYS A 101 3.87 4.34 10.50
CA LYS A 101 3.59 3.44 11.63
C LYS A 101 2.81 2.19 11.23
N ASN A 102 2.07 2.27 10.11
CA ASN A 102 1.28 1.15 9.60
C ASN A 102 1.86 0.69 8.27
N SER A 103 2.19 -0.58 8.17
CA SER A 103 2.83 -1.14 6.97
C SER A 103 2.52 -2.61 6.72
N ILE A 104 2.60 -3.00 5.46
CA ILE A 104 2.70 -4.40 5.02
C ILE A 104 3.97 -4.48 4.18
N ILE A 105 4.91 -5.34 4.60
CA ILE A 105 6.22 -5.50 3.96
C ILE A 105 6.41 -6.96 3.58
N PHE A 106 6.67 -7.23 2.30
CA PHE A 106 7.18 -8.50 1.78
C PHE A 106 8.69 -8.34 1.61
N ASP A 107 9.48 -8.95 2.49
CA ASP A 107 10.94 -8.96 2.41
C ASP A 107 11.36 -10.25 1.71
N THR A 108 11.63 -10.20 0.42
CA THR A 108 11.98 -11.35 -0.40
C THR A 108 13.35 -11.93 0.00
N ALA A 109 14.30 -11.06 0.32
CA ALA A 109 15.64 -11.47 0.74
C ALA A 109 15.62 -12.31 2.03
N LYS A 110 14.68 -12.03 2.95
CA LYS A 110 14.47 -12.78 4.19
C LYS A 110 13.35 -13.81 4.12
N ASN A 111 12.58 -13.82 3.02
CA ASN A 111 11.39 -14.65 2.85
C ASN A 111 10.37 -14.45 3.99
N THR A 112 10.06 -13.19 4.32
CA THR A 112 9.14 -12.84 5.40
C THR A 112 8.07 -11.87 4.94
N ILE A 113 6.87 -11.98 5.54
CA ILE A 113 5.81 -10.98 5.44
C ILE A 113 5.58 -10.40 6.82
N THR A 114 5.66 -9.08 6.93
CA THR A 114 5.44 -8.36 8.19
C THR A 114 4.25 -7.41 8.04
N VAL A 115 3.31 -7.48 8.99
CA VAL A 115 2.22 -6.51 9.14
C VAL A 115 2.43 -5.77 10.44
N THR A 116 2.57 -4.47 10.38
CA THR A 116 2.84 -3.59 11.53
C THR A 116 1.77 -2.52 11.64
N THR A 117 1.34 -2.23 12.85
CA THR A 117 0.49 -1.09 13.17
C THR A 117 0.84 -0.52 14.54
N ASP A 118 0.61 0.76 14.72
CA ASP A 118 0.77 1.47 16.01
C ASP A 118 -0.40 1.22 16.97
N LYS A 119 -1.52 0.68 16.47
CA LYS A 119 -2.73 0.42 17.28
C LYS A 119 -3.29 -0.98 17.05
N ASP A 120 -4.34 -1.11 16.28
CA ASP A 120 -5.14 -2.33 16.21
C ASP A 120 -4.98 -3.05 14.87
N ILE A 121 -4.96 -4.36 14.90
CA ILE A 121 -5.16 -5.24 13.74
C ILE A 121 -6.44 -6.01 13.95
N ALA A 122 -7.42 -5.88 13.05
CA ALA A 122 -8.63 -6.65 13.04
C ALA A 122 -8.61 -7.68 11.90
N LEU A 123 -8.72 -8.96 12.25
CA LEU A 123 -8.89 -10.06 11.29
C LEU A 123 -10.31 -10.60 11.42
N LEU A 124 -11.18 -10.30 10.45
CA LEU A 124 -12.61 -10.60 10.51
C LEU A 124 -13.01 -11.55 9.38
N ALA A 125 -13.68 -12.64 9.73
CA ALA A 125 -14.26 -13.60 8.78
C ALA A 125 -15.69 -13.94 9.22
N SER A 126 -16.64 -13.04 8.96
CA SER A 126 -18.02 -13.11 9.49
C SER A 126 -18.80 -14.38 9.11
N GLN A 127 -18.48 -14.99 7.97
CA GLN A 127 -19.12 -16.23 7.49
C GLN A 127 -18.09 -17.30 7.11
N GLY A 128 -16.84 -17.13 7.53
CA GLY A 128 -15.74 -18.00 7.15
C GLY A 128 -14.88 -18.42 8.32
N THR A 129 -13.67 -18.87 8.02
CA THR A 129 -12.71 -19.38 8.99
C THR A 129 -11.39 -18.61 8.89
N ILE A 130 -10.80 -18.28 10.01
CA ILE A 130 -9.41 -17.85 10.10
C ILE A 130 -8.57 -19.07 10.47
N LYS A 131 -7.62 -19.46 9.61
CA LYS A 131 -6.71 -20.57 9.84
C LYS A 131 -5.29 -20.08 10.05
N LEU A 132 -4.67 -20.48 11.18
CA LEU A 132 -3.26 -20.27 11.47
C LEU A 132 -2.57 -21.64 11.46
N ASN A 133 -1.73 -21.91 10.47
CA ASN A 133 -0.99 -23.15 10.35
C ASN A 133 0.48 -22.85 10.13
N ALA A 134 1.33 -23.26 11.06
CA ALA A 134 2.77 -23.01 11.04
C ALA A 134 3.48 -24.09 11.87
N GLN A 135 4.79 -24.25 11.66
CA GLN A 135 5.63 -25.07 12.50
C GLN A 135 5.62 -24.58 13.96
N LYS A 136 5.52 -23.25 14.17
CA LYS A 136 5.44 -22.62 15.48
C LYS A 136 4.49 -21.43 15.43
N ILE A 137 3.61 -21.29 16.42
CA ILE A 137 2.76 -20.12 16.61
C ILE A 137 3.08 -19.54 17.99
N GLU A 138 3.39 -18.24 18.05
CA GLU A 138 3.58 -17.51 19.30
C GLU A 138 2.52 -16.42 19.42
N ILE A 139 1.77 -16.42 20.52
CA ILE A 139 0.80 -15.37 20.88
C ILE A 139 1.27 -14.75 22.19
N LYS A 140 1.56 -13.47 22.17
CA LYS A 140 2.02 -12.71 23.35
C LYS A 140 1.17 -11.46 23.52
N SER A 141 0.71 -11.24 24.73
CA SER A 141 0.03 -10.01 25.17
C SER A 141 0.69 -9.48 26.42
N SER A 142 0.83 -8.17 26.54
CA SER A 142 1.35 -7.51 27.74
C SER A 142 0.27 -7.28 28.80
N ALA A 143 -1.01 -7.38 28.44
CA ALA A 143 -2.14 -7.15 29.34
C ALA A 143 -3.02 -8.41 29.42
N GLU A 144 -3.87 -8.63 28.44
CA GLU A 144 -4.86 -9.69 28.45
C GLU A 144 -4.89 -10.44 27.12
N THR A 145 -5.10 -11.75 27.18
CA THR A 145 -5.46 -12.57 26.02
C THR A 145 -6.82 -13.22 26.31
N LYS A 146 -7.83 -12.90 25.49
CA LYS A 146 -9.17 -13.47 25.60
C LYS A 146 -9.46 -14.39 24.43
N ILE A 147 -9.94 -15.61 24.73
CA ILE A 147 -10.35 -16.59 23.73
C ILE A 147 -11.78 -17.05 24.11
N GLU A 148 -12.74 -16.80 23.24
CA GLU A 148 -14.13 -17.13 23.44
C GLU A 148 -14.69 -17.90 22.25
N ALA A 149 -15.57 -18.85 22.52
CA ALA A 149 -16.35 -19.58 21.52
C ALA A 149 -17.77 -19.77 21.99
N GLY A 150 -18.73 -19.62 21.09
CA GLY A 150 -20.16 -19.85 21.41
C GLY A 150 -20.55 -21.32 21.62
N ALA A 151 -19.73 -22.27 21.14
CA ALA A 151 -19.99 -23.71 21.27
C ALA A 151 -18.88 -24.45 22.03
N GLY A 152 -17.65 -24.42 21.52
CA GLY A 152 -16.57 -25.16 22.17
C GLY A 152 -15.18 -24.67 21.75
N ILE A 153 -14.19 -24.93 22.58
CA ILE A 153 -12.77 -24.68 22.33
C ILE A 153 -12.04 -26.00 22.53
N ASP A 154 -11.44 -26.53 21.48
CA ASP A 154 -10.56 -27.69 21.55
C ASP A 154 -9.08 -27.24 21.61
N VAL A 155 -8.41 -27.61 22.72
CA VAL A 155 -6.96 -27.37 22.87
C VAL A 155 -6.29 -28.73 23.08
N LYS A 156 -5.44 -29.14 22.14
CA LYS A 156 -4.77 -30.45 22.16
C LYS A 156 -3.27 -30.31 21.96
N ALA A 157 -2.51 -31.04 22.73
CA ALA A 157 -1.07 -31.20 22.52
C ALA A 157 -0.72 -32.69 22.49
N SER A 158 0.12 -33.12 21.55
CA SER A 158 0.54 -34.52 21.46
C SER A 158 1.54 -34.94 22.58
N ALA A 159 2.23 -33.98 23.16
CA ALA A 159 3.19 -34.23 24.24
C ALA A 159 2.79 -33.51 25.54
N THR A 160 3.04 -32.22 25.66
CA THR A 160 2.86 -31.49 26.93
C THR A 160 2.04 -30.23 26.73
N MET A 161 1.07 -30.01 27.60
CA MET A 161 0.36 -28.73 27.75
C MET A 161 0.70 -28.13 29.10
N ASN A 162 1.35 -26.96 29.14
CA ASN A 162 1.65 -26.26 30.37
C ASN A 162 0.69 -25.06 30.52
N ILE A 163 -0.12 -25.09 31.59
CA ILE A 163 -0.99 -23.99 32.00
C ILE A 163 -0.47 -23.48 33.33
N LYS A 164 -0.03 -22.23 33.40
CA LYS A 164 0.51 -21.58 34.61
C LYS A 164 -0.18 -20.25 34.84
N GLY A 165 -0.61 -20.01 36.06
CA GLY A 165 -1.17 -18.75 36.52
C GLY A 165 -1.10 -18.68 38.05
N ALA A 166 -1.21 -17.49 38.63
CA ALA A 166 -1.37 -17.36 40.09
C ALA A 166 -2.66 -18.09 40.54
N THR A 167 -3.68 -18.05 39.72
CA THR A 167 -4.93 -18.85 39.89
C THR A 167 -5.31 -19.45 38.55
N VAL A 168 -5.66 -20.72 38.50
CA VAL A 168 -6.23 -21.43 37.35
C VAL A 168 -7.58 -22.00 37.79
N ASN A 169 -8.67 -21.49 37.23
CA ASN A 169 -10.01 -21.98 37.47
C ASN A 169 -10.43 -22.92 36.33
N ILE A 170 -10.83 -24.13 36.67
CA ILE A 170 -11.38 -25.14 35.75
C ILE A 170 -12.72 -25.56 36.33
N ASN A 171 -13.82 -25.26 35.62
CA ASN A 171 -15.17 -25.58 36.02
C ASN A 171 -15.70 -26.81 35.29
#